data_81b3a6dc572abe491fb7c32eb5ea1c8e
#
_entry.id   81b3a6dc572abe491fb7c32eb5ea1c8e
#
_cell.length_a   1.000
_cell.length_b   1.000
_cell.length_c   1.000
_cell.angle_alpha   90.00
_cell.angle_beta   90.00
_cell.angle_gamma   90.00
#
_symmetry.space_group_name_H-M   'P 1'
#
loop_
_entity.id
_entity.type
_entity.pdbx_description
1 polymer ?
#
loop_
_entity_poly.entity_id
_entity_poly.type
_entity_poly.pdbx_seq_one_letter_code
_entity_poly.pdbx_strand_id
1 'polypeptide(L)'
;MKPIFREVNLAHHIGRAIHLIDAHCQEVVGQGKKYNPDIDYLCMGSNTGLLHTFDIEDNDKVVGYAVFMIAKDFITSERSASNVAMYVSPEYRGRTAVRFMQYTEMMLLSKGIKQINFHVPPSSMAEKCLAHLGYNLREKVYYKEF
;
A
#
# COMPACT_ATOMS: atom_id res chain seq x y z
N MET A 1 21.18 -9.32 -6.04
CA MET A 1 20.15 -9.08 -7.07
C MET A 1 19.33 -7.86 -6.68
N LYS A 2 18.82 -7.13 -7.65
CA LYS A 2 17.96 -5.98 -7.38
C LYS A 2 16.52 -6.46 -7.16
N PRO A 3 15.82 -5.98 -6.14
CA PRO A 3 14.40 -6.22 -6.00
C PRO A 3 13.63 -5.75 -7.24
N ILE A 4 12.60 -6.49 -7.61
CA ILE A 4 11.70 -6.12 -8.69
C ILE A 4 10.36 -5.71 -8.12
N PHE A 5 9.67 -4.83 -8.84
CA PHE A 5 8.34 -4.35 -8.49
C PHE A 5 7.35 -4.88 -9.53
N ARG A 6 6.19 -5.34 -9.06
CA ARG A 6 5.15 -5.75 -10.00
C ARG A 6 3.76 -5.56 -9.42
N GLU A 7 2.80 -5.30 -10.29
CA GLU A 7 1.39 -5.39 -9.97
C GLU A 7 0.97 -6.85 -9.97
N VAL A 8 0.21 -7.26 -8.95
CA VAL A 8 -0.23 -8.64 -8.76
C VAL A 8 -1.72 -8.70 -8.46
N ASN A 9 -2.33 -9.85 -8.70
CA ASN A 9 -3.67 -10.14 -8.21
C ASN A 9 -3.63 -10.31 -6.69
N LEU A 10 -4.61 -9.76 -5.97
CA LEU A 10 -4.63 -9.78 -4.52
C LEU A 10 -4.68 -11.21 -3.95
N ALA A 11 -5.41 -12.12 -4.58
CA ALA A 11 -5.46 -13.52 -4.14
C ALA A 11 -4.06 -14.18 -4.23
N HIS A 12 -3.33 -13.90 -5.30
CA HIS A 12 -1.95 -14.38 -5.47
C HIS A 12 -1.01 -13.78 -4.42
N HIS A 13 -1.15 -12.47 -4.17
CA HIS A 13 -0.39 -11.76 -3.15
C HIS A 13 -0.57 -12.37 -1.76
N ILE A 14 -1.81 -12.61 -1.33
CA ILE A 14 -2.11 -13.13 0.02
C ILE A 14 -1.37 -14.44 0.27
N GLY A 15 -1.41 -15.37 -0.67
CA GLY A 15 -0.73 -16.65 -0.54
C GLY A 15 0.79 -16.55 -0.44
N ARG A 16 1.40 -15.55 -1.09
CA ARG A 16 2.86 -15.37 -1.12
C ARG A 16 3.39 -14.47 -0.02
N ALA A 17 2.55 -13.61 0.54
CA ALA A 17 2.96 -12.55 1.47
C ALA A 17 2.49 -12.78 2.90
N ILE A 18 1.96 -13.95 3.24
CA ILE A 18 1.39 -14.20 4.56
C ILE A 18 2.37 -13.91 5.71
N HIS A 19 3.64 -14.23 5.54
CA HIS A 19 4.68 -13.96 6.52
C HIS A 19 4.90 -12.46 6.76
N LEU A 20 4.75 -11.63 5.71
CA LEU A 20 4.85 -10.18 5.81
C LEU A 20 3.58 -9.56 6.39
N ILE A 21 2.43 -10.11 6.06
CA ILE A 21 1.15 -9.63 6.58
C ILE A 21 1.10 -9.81 8.09
N ASP A 22 1.60 -10.94 8.60
CA ASP A 22 1.72 -11.16 10.05
C ASP A 22 2.69 -10.16 10.69
N ALA A 23 3.85 -9.91 10.10
CA ALA A 23 4.80 -8.93 10.57
C ALA A 23 4.23 -7.52 10.56
N HIS A 24 3.51 -7.15 9.51
CA HIS A 24 2.82 -5.88 9.39
C HIS A 24 1.77 -5.71 10.49
N CYS A 25 0.96 -6.74 10.71
CA CYS A 25 -0.07 -6.72 11.74
C CYS A 25 0.53 -6.47 13.12
N GLN A 26 1.61 -7.13 13.47
CA GLN A 26 2.27 -6.95 14.77
C GLN A 26 2.95 -5.60 14.92
N GLU A 27 3.57 -5.08 13.88
CA GLU A 27 4.31 -3.82 13.94
C GLU A 27 3.39 -2.58 13.92
N VAL A 28 2.34 -2.60 13.11
CA VAL A 28 1.52 -1.41 12.79
C VAL A 28 0.16 -1.44 13.46
N VAL A 29 -0.52 -2.57 13.46
CA VAL A 29 -1.90 -2.69 13.97
C VAL A 29 -1.93 -2.85 15.50
N GLY A 30 -0.87 -3.40 16.08
CA GLY A 30 -0.70 -3.50 17.51
C GLY A 30 -0.95 -4.90 18.07
N GLN A 31 -0.55 -5.08 19.33
CA GLN A 31 -0.66 -6.35 20.02
C GLN A 31 -2.11 -6.77 20.23
N GLY A 32 -2.38 -8.06 20.09
CA GLY A 32 -3.71 -8.65 20.31
C GLY A 32 -4.63 -8.60 19.09
N LYS A 33 -4.27 -7.89 18.05
CA LYS A 33 -4.99 -7.90 16.77
C LYS A 33 -4.48 -9.07 15.93
N LYS A 34 -5.39 -9.83 15.33
CA LYS A 34 -5.06 -10.93 14.42
C LYS A 34 -5.48 -10.56 13.01
N TYR A 35 -4.69 -11.01 12.04
CA TYR A 35 -5.05 -10.90 10.64
C TYR A 35 -6.30 -11.76 10.38
N ASN A 36 -7.38 -11.11 10.00
CA ASN A 36 -8.67 -11.76 9.72
C ASN A 36 -9.36 -11.03 8.56
N PRO A 37 -8.83 -11.18 7.33
CA PRO A 37 -9.37 -10.47 6.20
C PRO A 37 -10.68 -11.09 5.69
N ASP A 38 -11.56 -10.25 5.19
CA ASP A 38 -12.67 -10.69 4.36
C ASP A 38 -12.14 -10.97 2.94
N ILE A 39 -11.78 -12.21 2.68
CA ILE A 39 -11.16 -12.63 1.40
C ILE A 39 -12.10 -12.38 0.22
N ASP A 40 -13.39 -12.66 0.37
CA ASP A 40 -14.35 -12.46 -0.72
C ASP A 40 -14.46 -10.97 -1.09
N TYR A 41 -14.54 -10.10 -0.10
CA TYR A 41 -14.55 -8.65 -0.30
C TYR A 41 -13.28 -8.16 -1.01
N LEU A 42 -12.11 -8.62 -0.56
CA LEU A 42 -10.84 -8.22 -1.14
C LEU A 42 -10.67 -8.72 -2.58
N CYS A 43 -11.06 -9.96 -2.85
CA CYS A 43 -11.01 -10.52 -4.22
C CYS A 43 -11.98 -9.79 -5.14
N MET A 44 -13.18 -9.48 -4.68
CA MET A 44 -14.13 -8.68 -5.45
C MET A 44 -13.56 -7.30 -5.80
N GLY A 45 -12.95 -6.61 -4.83
CA GLY A 45 -12.30 -5.33 -5.06
C GLY A 45 -11.19 -5.41 -6.09
N SER A 46 -10.36 -6.45 -6.02
CA SER A 46 -9.29 -6.70 -6.98
C SER A 46 -9.83 -6.96 -8.38
N ASN A 47 -10.85 -7.82 -8.50
CA ASN A 47 -11.44 -8.21 -9.78
C ASN A 47 -12.21 -7.07 -10.47
N THR A 48 -12.77 -6.15 -9.70
CA THR A 48 -13.51 -5.00 -10.23
C THR A 48 -12.65 -3.76 -10.48
N GLY A 49 -11.35 -3.81 -10.16
CA GLY A 49 -10.46 -2.67 -10.30
C GLY A 49 -10.56 -1.62 -9.19
N LEU A 50 -11.28 -1.91 -8.11
CA LEU A 50 -11.35 -1.03 -6.94
C LEU A 50 -10.11 -1.14 -6.06
N LEU A 51 -9.41 -2.27 -6.10
CA LEU A 51 -8.16 -2.49 -5.39
C LEU A 51 -7.05 -2.83 -6.38
N HIS A 52 -5.90 -2.20 -6.20
CA HIS A 52 -4.67 -2.51 -6.93
C HIS A 52 -3.58 -2.87 -5.94
N THR A 53 -2.91 -3.99 -6.18
CA THR A 53 -1.87 -4.53 -5.32
C THR A 53 -0.54 -4.56 -6.03
N PHE A 54 0.49 -4.09 -5.37
CA PHE A 54 1.86 -4.06 -5.88
C PHE A 54 2.78 -4.75 -4.89
N ASP A 55 3.69 -5.57 -5.38
CA ASP A 55 4.67 -6.29 -4.58
C ASP A 55 6.09 -5.83 -4.89
N ILE A 56 6.93 -5.88 -3.87
CA ILE A 56 8.38 -5.90 -3.99
C ILE A 56 8.81 -7.34 -3.85
N GLU A 57 9.51 -7.87 -4.85
CA GLU A 57 10.01 -9.24 -4.83
C GLU A 57 11.54 -9.24 -4.90
N ASP A 58 12.15 -10.08 -4.07
CA ASP A 58 13.59 -10.37 -4.11
C ASP A 58 13.79 -11.87 -3.96
N ASN A 59 14.50 -12.49 -4.91
CA ASN A 59 14.70 -13.94 -4.95
C ASN A 59 13.40 -14.74 -4.85
N ASP A 60 12.40 -14.38 -5.65
CA ASP A 60 11.07 -14.99 -5.68
C ASP A 60 10.28 -14.92 -4.37
N LYS A 61 10.72 -14.07 -3.45
CA LYS A 61 10.07 -13.85 -2.16
C LYS A 61 9.52 -12.43 -2.09
N VAL A 62 8.29 -12.29 -1.61
CA VAL A 62 7.70 -10.96 -1.37
C VAL A 62 8.35 -10.34 -0.13
N VAL A 63 8.93 -9.16 -0.28
CA VAL A 63 9.63 -8.43 0.78
C VAL A 63 9.00 -7.08 1.09
N GLY A 64 7.96 -6.72 0.37
CA GLY A 64 7.16 -5.53 0.62
C GLY A 64 5.92 -5.52 -0.26
N TYR A 65 4.95 -4.73 0.10
CA TYR A 65 3.72 -4.58 -0.69
C TYR A 65 3.00 -3.28 -0.40
N ALA A 66 2.10 -2.91 -1.32
CA ALA A 66 1.14 -1.84 -1.13
C ALA A 66 -0.18 -2.22 -1.80
N VAL A 67 -1.28 -1.93 -1.14
CA VAL A 67 -2.63 -2.09 -1.68
C VAL A 67 -3.30 -0.72 -1.71
N PHE A 68 -3.79 -0.34 -2.87
CA PHE A 68 -4.48 0.93 -3.08
C PHE A 68 -5.95 0.70 -3.38
N MET A 69 -6.80 1.50 -2.75
CA MET A 69 -8.22 1.58 -3.05
C MET A 69 -8.49 2.77 -3.96
N ILE A 70 -9.26 2.54 -5.02
CA ILE A 70 -9.65 3.57 -5.98
C ILE A 70 -11.00 4.14 -5.58
N ALA A 71 -11.10 5.46 -5.56
CA ALA A 71 -12.33 6.19 -5.31
C ALA A 71 -12.54 7.29 -6.35
N LYS A 72 -13.79 7.71 -6.54
CA LYS A 72 -14.12 8.91 -7.30
C LYS A 72 -14.40 10.04 -6.32
N ASP A 73 -13.83 11.21 -6.58
CA ASP A 73 -14.16 12.41 -5.83
C ASP A 73 -15.65 12.73 -5.97
N PHE A 74 -16.27 13.04 -4.83
CA PHE A 74 -17.72 13.30 -4.79
C PHE A 74 -18.15 14.51 -5.63
N ILE A 75 -17.27 15.51 -5.73
CA ILE A 75 -17.58 16.78 -6.42
C ILE A 75 -17.14 16.73 -7.86
N THR A 76 -15.91 16.29 -8.13
CA THR A 76 -15.29 16.40 -9.46
C THR A 76 -15.39 15.13 -10.28
N SER A 77 -15.73 13.99 -9.66
CA SER A 77 -15.69 12.63 -10.24
C SER A 77 -14.29 12.20 -10.69
N GLU A 78 -13.25 12.94 -10.35
CA GLU A 78 -11.87 12.52 -10.59
C GLU A 78 -11.52 11.30 -9.76
N ARG A 79 -10.69 10.43 -10.32
CA ARG A 79 -10.29 9.20 -9.66
C ARG A 79 -9.06 9.45 -8.79
N SER A 80 -9.13 8.97 -7.57
CA SER A 80 -8.03 8.99 -6.60
C SER A 80 -7.69 7.59 -6.12
N ALA A 81 -6.47 7.41 -5.67
CA ALA A 81 -6.01 6.18 -5.04
C ALA A 81 -5.52 6.48 -3.63
N SER A 82 -5.89 5.63 -2.68
CA SER A 82 -5.41 5.72 -1.29
C SER A 82 -4.84 4.38 -0.86
N ASN A 83 -3.69 4.39 -0.19
CA ASN A 83 -3.15 3.15 0.35
C ASN A 83 -4.01 2.68 1.52
N VAL A 84 -4.49 1.45 1.44
CA VAL A 84 -5.20 0.78 2.54
C VAL A 84 -4.29 -0.15 3.32
N ALA A 85 -3.17 -0.53 2.72
CA ALA A 85 -2.09 -1.28 3.34
C ALA A 85 -0.78 -0.94 2.62
N MET A 86 0.29 -0.80 3.38
CA MET A 86 1.65 -0.64 2.84
C MET A 86 2.65 -1.10 3.88
N TYR A 87 3.51 -2.02 3.49
CA TYR A 87 4.55 -2.54 4.37
C TYR A 87 5.79 -2.92 3.57
N VAL A 88 6.93 -2.60 4.10
CA VAL A 88 8.23 -3.00 3.54
C VAL A 88 9.06 -3.61 4.67
N SER A 89 9.62 -4.80 4.43
CA SER A 89 10.54 -5.43 5.39
C SER A 89 11.67 -4.47 5.77
N PRO A 90 12.08 -4.44 7.04
CA PRO A 90 13.06 -3.47 7.52
C PRO A 90 14.35 -3.38 6.67
N GLU A 91 14.83 -4.51 6.16
CA GLU A 91 16.05 -4.59 5.34
C GLU A 91 15.93 -3.86 3.99
N TYR A 92 14.70 -3.65 3.52
CA TYR A 92 14.41 -3.01 2.22
C TYR A 92 13.86 -1.59 2.36
N ARG A 93 13.80 -1.05 3.56
CA ARG A 93 13.41 0.33 3.82
C ARG A 93 14.53 1.29 3.36
N GLY A 94 14.16 2.50 3.03
CA GLY A 94 15.08 3.48 2.50
C GLY A 94 14.99 3.55 0.97
N ARG A 95 16.09 3.37 0.26
CA ARG A 95 16.15 3.56 -1.21
C ARG A 95 15.16 2.67 -1.98
N THR A 96 15.05 1.40 -1.60
CA THR A 96 14.11 0.47 -2.24
C THR A 96 12.67 0.91 -2.00
N ALA A 97 12.32 1.31 -0.79
CA ALA A 97 10.98 1.81 -0.48
C ALA A 97 10.63 3.07 -1.27
N VAL A 98 11.56 4.02 -1.40
CA VAL A 98 11.35 5.23 -2.22
C VAL A 98 11.10 4.88 -3.68
N ARG A 99 11.91 4.00 -4.25
CA ARG A 99 11.74 3.54 -5.62
C ARG A 99 10.42 2.78 -5.82
N PHE A 100 10.00 2.04 -4.82
CA PHE A 100 8.71 1.35 -4.85
C PHE A 100 7.55 2.35 -4.83
N MET A 101 7.59 3.38 -4.00
CA MET A 101 6.60 4.45 -4.02
C MET A 101 6.52 5.14 -5.39
N GLN A 102 7.66 5.43 -6.00
CA GLN A 102 7.71 6.00 -7.35
C GLN A 102 7.12 5.05 -8.41
N TYR A 103 7.38 3.76 -8.28
CA TYR A 103 6.81 2.75 -9.16
C TYR A 103 5.28 2.69 -9.03
N THR A 104 4.75 2.65 -7.82
CA THR A 104 3.30 2.64 -7.60
C THR A 104 2.65 3.91 -8.14
N GLU A 105 3.28 5.05 -7.95
CA GLU A 105 2.84 6.34 -8.51
C GLU A 105 2.74 6.26 -10.03
N MET A 106 3.79 5.82 -10.69
CA MET A 106 3.82 5.67 -12.16
C MET A 106 2.70 4.74 -12.65
N MET A 107 2.51 3.60 -11.99
CA MET A 107 1.49 2.64 -12.37
C MET A 107 0.08 3.19 -12.18
N LEU A 108 -0.18 3.87 -11.07
CA LEU A 108 -1.47 4.48 -10.80
C LEU A 108 -1.78 5.62 -11.77
N LEU A 109 -0.82 6.47 -12.06
CA LEU A 109 -0.97 7.53 -13.07
C LEU A 109 -1.31 6.95 -14.45
N SER A 110 -0.70 5.83 -14.84
CA SER A 110 -1.00 5.16 -16.10
C SER A 110 -2.44 4.64 -16.19
N LYS A 111 -3.11 4.47 -15.05
CA LYS A 111 -4.52 4.05 -14.96
C LYS A 111 -5.50 5.23 -14.92
N GLY A 112 -5.03 6.44 -15.11
CA GLY A 112 -5.88 7.65 -15.10
C GLY A 112 -6.17 8.20 -13.69
N ILE A 113 -5.42 7.80 -12.69
CA ILE A 113 -5.54 8.36 -11.34
C ILE A 113 -5.00 9.79 -11.34
N LYS A 114 -5.75 10.72 -10.75
CA LYS A 114 -5.40 12.14 -10.70
C LYS A 114 -4.85 12.59 -9.36
N GLN A 115 -5.08 11.82 -8.30
CA GLN A 115 -4.61 12.12 -6.96
C GLN A 115 -4.26 10.84 -6.24
N ILE A 116 -3.14 10.85 -5.52
CA ILE A 116 -2.73 9.73 -4.67
C ILE A 116 -2.63 10.24 -3.24
N ASN A 117 -3.29 9.53 -2.33
CA ASN A 117 -3.27 9.82 -0.90
C ASN A 117 -2.55 8.71 -0.16
N PHE A 118 -1.52 9.05 0.59
CA PHE A 118 -0.85 8.11 1.47
C PHE A 118 -1.25 8.36 2.92
N HIS A 119 -1.71 7.32 3.58
CA HIS A 119 -1.99 7.30 5.01
C HIS A 119 -0.82 6.61 5.70
N VAL A 120 -0.07 7.36 6.48
CA VAL A 120 1.15 6.87 7.14
C VAL A 120 1.19 7.34 8.58
N PRO A 121 1.83 6.58 9.49
CA PRO A 121 2.01 7.05 10.86
C PRO A 121 2.81 8.36 10.88
N PRO A 122 2.44 9.33 11.76
CA PRO A 122 3.18 10.57 11.88
C PRO A 122 4.62 10.32 12.33
N SER A 123 5.55 11.13 11.82
CA SER A 123 6.98 11.05 12.13
C SER A 123 7.64 9.72 11.72
N SER A 124 7.00 8.95 10.84
CA SER A 124 7.54 7.70 10.32
C SER A 124 8.57 7.94 9.21
N MET A 125 9.35 6.91 8.89
CA MET A 125 10.24 6.96 7.72
C MET A 125 9.43 7.16 6.42
N ALA A 126 8.25 6.57 6.34
CA ALA A 126 7.35 6.75 5.19
C ALA A 126 6.96 8.21 5.00
N GLU A 127 6.64 8.93 6.09
CA GLU A 127 6.34 10.36 6.00
C GLU A 127 7.51 11.17 5.44
N LYS A 128 8.73 10.86 5.88
CA LYS A 128 9.95 11.51 5.35
C LYS A 128 10.17 11.22 3.87
N CYS A 129 9.94 9.97 3.44
CA CYS A 129 10.03 9.58 2.04
C CYS A 129 9.02 10.35 1.18
N LEU A 130 7.79 10.48 1.65
CA LEU A 130 6.73 11.21 0.94
C LEU A 130 7.07 12.69 0.79
N ALA A 131 7.57 13.35 1.83
CA ALA A 131 8.02 14.73 1.75
C ALA A 131 9.13 14.90 0.71
N HIS A 132 10.07 13.97 0.67
CA HIS A 132 11.15 13.94 -0.34
C HIS A 132 10.61 13.79 -1.77
N LEU A 133 9.53 13.04 -1.95
CA LEU A 133 8.88 12.82 -3.24
C LEU A 133 7.93 13.94 -3.65
N GLY A 134 7.79 15.00 -2.86
CA GLY A 134 6.95 16.14 -3.17
C GLY A 134 5.51 16.04 -2.71
N TYR A 135 5.18 15.09 -1.86
CA TYR A 135 3.85 14.98 -1.25
C TYR A 135 3.70 16.00 -0.11
N ASN A 136 2.50 16.56 0.00
CA ASN A 136 2.17 17.54 1.03
C ASN A 136 1.17 16.96 2.02
N LEU A 137 1.33 17.30 3.29
CA LEU A 137 0.32 16.99 4.31
C LEU A 137 -0.95 17.77 4.00
N ARG A 138 -2.07 17.07 3.85
CA ARG A 138 -3.36 17.68 3.53
C ARG A 138 -4.38 17.55 4.66
N GLU A 139 -4.43 16.37 5.30
CA GLU A 139 -5.43 16.05 6.30
C GLU A 139 -4.81 15.33 7.48
N LYS A 140 -5.46 15.42 8.64
CA LYS A 140 -5.19 14.58 9.79
C LYS A 140 -6.36 13.64 10.01
N VAL A 141 -6.07 12.38 10.31
CA VAL A 141 -7.08 11.37 10.61
C VAL A 141 -7.18 11.19 12.12
N TYR A 142 -8.39 11.37 12.64
CA TYR A 142 -8.71 11.09 14.05
C TYR A 142 -9.57 9.82 14.09
N TYR A 143 -9.28 8.91 15.01
CA TYR A 143 -10.03 7.67 15.13
C TYR A 143 -10.47 7.43 16.56
N LYS A 144 -11.51 6.63 16.69
CA LYS A 144 -12.02 6.16 17.98
C LYS A 144 -12.51 4.73 17.80
N GLU A 145 -12.10 3.86 18.70
CA GLU A 145 -12.61 2.49 18.74
C GLU A 145 -13.74 2.39 19.77
N PHE A 146 -14.70 1.51 19.50
CA PHE A 146 -15.88 1.33 20.35
C PHE A 146 -15.98 -0.10 20.85
#